data_81f8abdae9d0ea5046600b6a64819e44
#
_entry.id   81f8abdae9d0ea5046600b6a64819e44
#
_cell.length_a   1.000
_cell.length_b   1.000
_cell.length_c   1.000
_cell.angle_alpha   90.00
_cell.angle_beta   90.00
_cell.angle_gamma   90.00
#
_symmetry.space_group_name_H-M   'P 1'
#
loop_
_entity.id
_entity.type
_entity.pdbx_description
1 polymer ?
#
loop_
_entity_poly.entity_id
_entity_poly.type
_entity_poly.pdbx_seq_one_letter_code
_entity_poly.pdbx_strand_id
1 'polypeptide(L)'
;MKIKMKFFSIFAVVAIMLSFAFSTLDRKIIVIDAGHGGIDFGASVENKTEKEIVAKIARKIQVLNLSSKVEIVLLRNGDSKMDLAERAAEVSKINPDLLISLHVNTSTNAAKNGIEAYVYDKSNFYEQSLEIAKGLVKAISNENLSEGKIQNARFFILRKAECPAVILEIGYLSNTENREYISSDSGQSVVAGRILEFINK
;
A
#
# COMPACT_ATOMS: atom_id res chain seq x y z
N MET A 1 6.35 41.02 46.66
CA MET A 1 7.10 39.86 46.16
C MET A 1 6.23 38.62 45.78
N LYS A 2 5.05 38.44 46.35
CA LYS A 2 4.17 37.27 46.05
C LYS A 2 3.46 37.30 44.69
N ILE A 3 3.25 38.45 44.08
CA ILE A 3 2.57 38.59 42.77
C ILE A 3 3.48 38.17 41.60
N LYS A 4 4.78 38.50 41.66
CA LYS A 4 5.73 38.13 40.58
C LYS A 4 5.95 36.63 40.45
N MET A 5 5.86 35.89 41.54
CA MET A 5 6.01 34.42 41.56
C MET A 5 4.84 33.69 40.90
N LYS A 6 3.60 34.19 41.04
CA LYS A 6 2.42 33.62 40.40
C LYS A 6 2.42 33.77 38.89
N PHE A 7 2.89 34.89 38.37
CA PHE A 7 3.01 35.10 36.92
C PHE A 7 4.09 34.21 36.29
N PHE A 8 5.18 33.95 36.99
CA PHE A 8 6.26 33.10 36.50
C PHE A 8 5.81 31.63 36.42
N SER A 9 5.00 31.14 37.39
CA SER A 9 4.44 29.78 37.39
C SER A 9 3.41 29.57 36.28
N ILE A 10 2.58 30.56 35.97
CA ILE A 10 1.60 30.50 34.88
C ILE A 10 2.32 30.48 33.51
N PHE A 11 3.37 31.26 33.35
CA PHE A 11 4.14 31.32 32.12
C PHE A 11 4.89 29.98 31.85
N ALA A 12 5.41 29.36 32.88
CA ALA A 12 6.07 28.05 32.79
C ALA A 12 5.09 26.91 32.43
N VAL A 13 3.89 26.93 32.99
CA VAL A 13 2.84 25.94 32.65
C VAL A 13 2.35 26.12 31.22
N VAL A 14 2.15 27.35 30.75
CA VAL A 14 1.76 27.63 29.36
C VAL A 14 2.87 27.25 28.38
N ALA A 15 4.14 27.49 28.72
CA ALA A 15 5.29 27.11 27.89
C ALA A 15 5.44 25.57 27.81
N ILE A 16 5.15 24.84 28.88
CA ILE A 16 5.13 23.35 28.88
C ILE A 16 3.96 22.83 28.07
N MET A 17 2.76 23.42 28.17
CA MET A 17 1.61 23.02 27.34
C MET A 17 1.83 23.30 25.86
N LEU A 18 2.51 24.40 25.50
CA LEU A 18 2.87 24.71 24.11
C LEU A 18 3.94 23.75 23.54
N SER A 19 4.87 23.25 24.38
CA SER A 19 5.86 22.27 23.92
C SER A 19 5.26 20.88 23.66
N PHE A 20 4.14 20.50 24.28
CA PHE A 20 3.40 19.27 23.94
C PHE A 20 2.54 19.41 22.69
N ALA A 21 2.20 20.63 22.25
CA ALA A 21 1.35 20.85 21.09
C ALA A 21 2.10 20.77 19.74
N PHE A 22 3.43 20.65 19.72
CA PHE A 22 4.25 20.64 18.50
C PHE A 22 5.00 19.32 18.25
N SER A 23 4.63 18.24 18.90
CA SER A 23 5.03 16.92 18.41
C SER A 23 4.07 16.49 17.31
N THR A 24 4.16 17.08 16.13
CA THR A 24 3.70 16.42 14.91
C THR A 24 4.55 15.16 14.80
N LEU A 25 3.98 14.00 15.17
CA LEU A 25 4.56 12.72 14.80
C LEU A 25 4.77 12.77 13.29
N ASP A 26 6.04 12.76 12.88
CA ASP A 26 6.43 12.66 11.48
C ASP A 26 5.99 11.26 11.01
N ARG A 27 4.72 11.18 10.55
CA ARG A 27 4.12 9.92 10.10
C ARG A 27 4.52 9.69 8.67
N LYS A 28 5.02 8.50 8.39
CA LYS A 28 5.17 8.05 7.02
C LYS A 28 3.81 7.86 6.39
N ILE A 29 3.56 8.48 5.26
CA ILE A 29 2.33 8.35 4.47
C ILE A 29 2.54 7.27 3.43
N ILE A 30 1.81 6.17 3.56
CA ILE A 30 1.82 5.07 2.60
C ILE A 30 0.51 5.08 1.82
N VAL A 31 0.60 5.31 0.53
CA VAL A 31 -0.57 5.19 -0.36
C VAL A 31 -0.72 3.75 -0.81
N ILE A 32 -1.90 3.19 -0.59
CA ILE A 32 -2.33 1.91 -1.14
C ILE A 32 -3.30 2.18 -2.28
N ASP A 33 -2.89 1.87 -3.49
CA ASP A 33 -3.71 1.93 -4.68
C ASP A 33 -4.30 0.54 -4.95
N ALA A 34 -5.60 0.38 -4.73
CA ALA A 34 -6.30 -0.82 -5.18
C ALA A 34 -6.60 -0.68 -6.68
N GLY A 35 -5.98 -1.48 -7.52
CA GLY A 35 -6.16 -1.45 -8.96
C GLY A 35 -7.61 -1.56 -9.41
N HIS A 36 -7.93 -1.13 -10.65
CA HIS A 36 -9.26 -1.22 -11.24
C HIS A 36 -10.35 -0.46 -10.45
N GLY A 37 -11.61 -0.85 -10.59
CA GLY A 37 -12.76 -0.28 -9.86
C GLY A 37 -13.90 0.17 -10.77
N GLY A 38 -15.12 0.22 -10.25
CA GLY A 38 -16.33 0.55 -10.99
C GLY A 38 -16.57 -0.42 -12.14
N ILE A 39 -16.64 0.09 -13.36
CA ILE A 39 -16.83 -0.71 -14.58
C ILE A 39 -15.58 -1.46 -15.05
N ASP A 40 -14.42 -1.15 -14.50
CA ASP A 40 -13.17 -1.88 -14.76
C ASP A 40 -13.01 -2.99 -13.72
N PHE A 41 -13.25 -4.22 -14.14
CA PHE A 41 -13.19 -5.40 -13.27
C PHE A 41 -11.77 -5.95 -13.08
N GLY A 42 -10.82 -5.56 -13.95
CA GLY A 42 -9.54 -6.23 -14.06
C GLY A 42 -9.70 -7.69 -14.52
N ALA A 43 -8.81 -8.56 -14.09
CA ALA A 43 -8.96 -9.99 -14.34
C ALA A 43 -10.24 -10.53 -13.67
N SER A 44 -10.91 -11.47 -14.36
CA SER A 44 -12.14 -12.09 -13.86
C SER A 44 -12.14 -13.57 -14.17
N VAL A 45 -12.31 -14.44 -13.16
CA VAL A 45 -12.36 -15.90 -13.27
C VAL A 45 -13.36 -16.44 -12.24
N GLU A 46 -14.31 -17.29 -12.66
CA GLU A 46 -15.30 -17.96 -11.78
C GLU A 46 -15.99 -16.99 -10.79
N ASN A 47 -16.51 -15.88 -11.30
CA ASN A 47 -17.17 -14.83 -10.49
C ASN A 47 -16.28 -14.16 -9.42
N LYS A 48 -14.97 -14.32 -9.49
CA LYS A 48 -14.00 -13.57 -8.72
C LYS A 48 -13.39 -12.49 -9.61
N THR A 49 -13.33 -11.28 -9.11
CA THR A 49 -12.77 -10.14 -9.85
C THR A 49 -11.56 -9.56 -9.12
N GLU A 50 -10.57 -9.16 -9.88
CA GLU A 50 -9.37 -8.51 -9.35
C GLU A 50 -9.73 -7.30 -8.50
N LYS A 51 -10.60 -6.41 -9.02
CA LYS A 51 -10.99 -5.17 -8.32
C LYS A 51 -11.54 -5.39 -6.91
N GLU A 52 -12.32 -6.48 -6.71
CA GLU A 52 -12.90 -6.81 -5.40
C GLU A 52 -11.86 -7.37 -4.44
N ILE A 53 -10.97 -8.23 -4.93
CA ILE A 53 -9.91 -8.84 -4.12
C ILE A 53 -8.95 -7.76 -3.62
N VAL A 54 -8.42 -6.92 -4.52
CA VAL A 54 -7.47 -5.88 -4.14
C VAL A 54 -8.09 -4.80 -3.25
N ALA A 55 -9.39 -4.47 -3.45
CA ALA A 55 -10.09 -3.53 -2.58
C ALA A 55 -10.23 -4.07 -1.15
N LYS A 56 -10.54 -5.37 -0.99
CA LYS A 56 -10.63 -6.02 0.32
C LYS A 56 -9.28 -6.06 1.01
N ILE A 57 -8.21 -6.42 0.30
CA ILE A 57 -6.84 -6.42 0.85
C ILE A 57 -6.44 -5.00 1.28
N ALA A 58 -6.63 -4.00 0.41
CA ALA A 58 -6.35 -2.61 0.72
C ALA A 58 -7.10 -2.11 1.97
N ARG A 59 -8.38 -2.45 2.08
CA ARG A 59 -9.19 -2.11 3.26
C ARG A 59 -8.66 -2.80 4.53
N LYS A 60 -8.25 -4.08 4.44
CA LYS A 60 -7.66 -4.79 5.58
C LYS A 60 -6.32 -4.16 5.99
N ILE A 61 -5.47 -3.74 5.05
CA ILE A 61 -4.23 -3.01 5.36
C ILE A 61 -4.55 -1.75 6.17
N GLN A 62 -5.53 -0.97 5.75
CA GLN A 62 -5.92 0.25 6.45
C GLN A 62 -6.48 -0.04 7.86
N VAL A 63 -7.39 -1.00 8.00
CA VAL A 63 -8.08 -1.30 9.28
C VAL A 63 -7.16 -1.98 10.28
N LEU A 64 -6.24 -2.83 9.83
CA LEU A 64 -5.31 -3.56 10.70
C LEU A 64 -4.07 -2.74 11.07
N ASN A 65 -3.87 -1.57 10.46
CA ASN A 65 -2.75 -0.70 10.84
C ASN A 65 -2.99 -0.07 12.21
N LEU A 66 -2.21 -0.50 13.20
CA LEU A 66 -2.22 0.03 14.55
C LEU A 66 -1.04 0.98 14.82
N SER A 67 -0.18 1.22 13.83
CA SER A 67 1.00 2.06 13.98
C SER A 67 0.62 3.55 14.08
N SER A 68 1.12 4.22 15.09
CA SER A 68 1.02 5.68 15.18
C SER A 68 2.03 6.40 14.28
N LYS A 69 3.01 5.67 13.74
CA LYS A 69 4.10 6.21 12.88
C LYS A 69 3.81 6.09 11.40
N VAL A 70 2.79 5.33 11.01
CA VAL A 70 2.41 5.09 9.62
C VAL A 70 0.96 5.45 9.42
N GLU A 71 0.70 6.28 8.43
CA GLU A 71 -0.65 6.59 7.94
C GLU A 71 -0.90 5.84 6.63
N ILE A 72 -1.98 5.07 6.56
CA ILE A 72 -2.40 4.35 5.35
C ILE A 72 -3.51 5.15 4.66
N VAL A 73 -3.21 5.63 3.48
CA VAL A 73 -4.16 6.34 2.62
C VAL A 73 -4.57 5.43 1.46
N LEU A 74 -5.86 5.13 1.35
CA LEU A 74 -6.40 4.41 0.20
C LEU A 74 -6.67 5.39 -0.93
N LEU A 75 -6.13 5.10 -2.13
CA LEU A 75 -6.28 5.99 -3.27
C LEU A 75 -7.73 6.04 -3.79
N ARG A 76 -8.45 4.90 -3.74
CA ARG A 76 -9.89 4.87 -3.97
C ARG A 76 -10.65 4.32 -2.78
N ASN A 77 -11.83 4.85 -2.55
CA ASN A 77 -12.74 4.36 -1.51
C ASN A 77 -13.88 3.56 -2.16
N GLY A 78 -14.09 2.34 -1.69
CA GLY A 78 -15.11 1.44 -2.23
C GLY A 78 -14.85 1.01 -3.68
N ASP A 79 -15.92 0.81 -4.46
CA ASP A 79 -15.88 0.36 -5.85
C ASP A 79 -15.99 1.54 -6.85
N SER A 80 -15.30 2.65 -6.58
CA SER A 80 -15.27 3.77 -7.52
C SER A 80 -14.31 3.48 -8.69
N LYS A 81 -14.70 3.90 -9.90
CA LYS A 81 -13.79 3.98 -11.03
C LYS A 81 -12.81 5.14 -10.79
N MET A 82 -11.56 4.92 -11.12
CA MET A 82 -10.51 5.94 -11.11
C MET A 82 -9.56 5.67 -12.27
N ASP A 83 -9.40 6.62 -13.19
CA ASP A 83 -8.51 6.43 -14.32
C ASP A 83 -7.02 6.62 -13.93
N LEU A 84 -6.11 6.24 -14.83
CA LEU A 84 -4.67 6.29 -14.55
C LEU A 84 -4.16 7.71 -14.29
N ALA A 85 -4.74 8.72 -14.95
CA ALA A 85 -4.33 10.12 -14.79
C ALA A 85 -4.82 10.65 -13.43
N GLU A 86 -6.06 10.32 -13.05
CA GLU A 86 -6.63 10.66 -11.74
C GLU A 86 -5.82 10.03 -10.62
N ARG A 87 -5.44 8.73 -10.72
CA ARG A 87 -4.59 8.04 -9.74
C ARG A 87 -3.26 8.77 -9.56
N ALA A 88 -2.58 9.07 -10.66
CA ALA A 88 -1.29 9.76 -10.60
C ALA A 88 -1.41 11.18 -10.02
N ALA A 89 -2.45 11.93 -10.37
CA ALA A 89 -2.69 13.26 -9.84
C ALA A 89 -2.97 13.23 -8.32
N GLU A 90 -3.75 12.26 -7.85
CA GLU A 90 -4.04 12.14 -6.42
C GLU A 90 -2.81 11.69 -5.63
N VAL A 91 -1.99 10.76 -6.16
CA VAL A 91 -0.69 10.41 -5.56
C VAL A 91 0.22 11.62 -5.44
N SER A 92 0.37 12.40 -6.51
CA SER A 92 1.17 13.65 -6.47
C SER A 92 0.67 14.65 -5.45
N LYS A 93 -0.65 14.79 -5.30
CA LYS A 93 -1.26 15.70 -4.33
C LYS A 93 -1.04 15.24 -2.89
N ILE A 94 -1.11 13.93 -2.63
CA ILE A 94 -0.85 13.34 -1.31
C ILE A 94 0.64 13.45 -0.96
N ASN A 95 1.53 13.35 -1.95
CA ASN A 95 3.00 13.34 -1.80
C ASN A 95 3.46 12.31 -0.75
N PRO A 96 3.21 11.00 -0.98
CA PRO A 96 3.49 9.96 0.01
C PRO A 96 4.97 9.58 0.07
N ASP A 97 5.36 8.92 1.17
CA ASP A 97 6.68 8.30 1.33
C ASP A 97 6.83 6.99 0.55
N LEU A 98 5.69 6.34 0.22
CA LEU A 98 5.66 5.10 -0.55
C LEU A 98 4.29 4.91 -1.22
N LEU A 99 4.31 4.48 -2.47
CA LEU A 99 3.14 4.00 -3.21
C LEU A 99 3.22 2.49 -3.40
N ILE A 100 2.18 1.76 -2.97
CA ILE A 100 1.99 0.33 -3.27
C ILE A 100 0.68 0.18 -4.04
N SER A 101 0.77 -0.19 -5.32
CA SER A 101 -0.39 -0.50 -6.15
C SER A 101 -0.63 -2.00 -6.14
N LEU A 102 -1.84 -2.43 -5.76
CA LEU A 102 -2.23 -3.82 -5.60
C LEU A 102 -3.00 -4.31 -6.82
N HIS A 103 -2.56 -5.42 -7.38
CA HIS A 103 -3.13 -6.11 -8.53
C HIS A 103 -3.17 -7.62 -8.31
N VAL A 104 -3.89 -8.34 -9.17
CA VAL A 104 -3.90 -9.80 -9.25
C VAL A 104 -3.73 -10.22 -10.70
N ASN A 105 -2.68 -10.97 -10.96
CA ASN A 105 -2.29 -11.39 -12.29
C ASN A 105 -3.25 -12.43 -12.89
N THR A 106 -3.14 -12.65 -14.17
CA THR A 106 -3.78 -13.76 -14.90
C THR A 106 -2.84 -14.32 -15.96
N SER A 107 -3.00 -15.58 -16.34
CA SER A 107 -2.17 -16.24 -17.36
C SER A 107 -2.95 -17.30 -18.08
N THR A 108 -2.62 -17.54 -19.36
CA THR A 108 -3.09 -18.73 -20.10
C THR A 108 -2.53 -20.04 -19.54
N ASN A 109 -1.40 -19.99 -18.82
CA ASN A 109 -0.87 -21.13 -18.08
C ASN A 109 -1.41 -21.10 -16.64
N ALA A 110 -2.39 -21.93 -16.35
CA ALA A 110 -3.01 -22.05 -15.03
C ALA A 110 -2.06 -22.57 -13.93
N ALA A 111 -0.91 -23.14 -14.29
CA ALA A 111 0.09 -23.57 -13.31
C ALA A 111 0.95 -22.41 -12.79
N LYS A 112 0.89 -21.20 -13.39
CA LYS A 112 1.58 -20.03 -12.84
C LYS A 112 1.02 -19.68 -11.48
N ASN A 113 1.95 -19.51 -10.53
CA ASN A 113 1.68 -19.22 -9.13
C ASN A 113 2.67 -18.18 -8.62
N GLY A 114 2.28 -17.43 -7.61
CA GLY A 114 3.19 -16.60 -6.83
C GLY A 114 2.98 -15.10 -6.99
N ILE A 115 3.81 -14.36 -6.28
CA ILE A 115 3.77 -12.90 -6.20
C ILE A 115 4.83 -12.32 -7.12
N GLU A 116 4.43 -11.41 -7.98
CA GLU A 116 5.37 -10.64 -8.80
C GLU A 116 5.32 -9.17 -8.39
N ALA A 117 6.39 -8.44 -8.67
CA ALA A 117 6.41 -6.99 -8.47
C ALA A 117 6.97 -6.28 -9.71
N TYR A 118 6.50 -5.06 -9.92
CA TYR A 118 7.00 -4.20 -10.98
C TYR A 118 7.51 -2.89 -10.41
N VAL A 119 8.65 -2.45 -10.94
CA VAL A 119 9.29 -1.16 -10.66
C VAL A 119 9.65 -0.46 -11.97
N TYR A 120 9.99 0.82 -11.92
CA TYR A 120 10.39 1.57 -13.12
C TYR A 120 11.85 2.02 -13.03
N ASP A 121 12.70 1.49 -13.92
CA ASP A 121 14.16 1.66 -13.93
C ASP A 121 14.67 3.09 -14.20
N LYS A 122 13.79 3.96 -14.73
CA LYS A 122 14.13 5.37 -14.99
C LYS A 122 13.55 6.33 -13.93
N SER A 123 13.01 5.80 -12.84
CA SER A 123 12.59 6.62 -11.70
C SER A 123 13.82 7.05 -10.90
N ASN A 124 13.79 8.27 -10.36
CA ASN A 124 14.78 8.75 -9.39
C ASN A 124 14.78 7.92 -8.10
N PHE A 125 13.69 7.16 -7.86
CA PHE A 125 13.49 6.31 -6.69
C PHE A 125 13.68 4.81 -7.01
N TYR A 126 14.32 4.47 -8.14
CA TYR A 126 14.41 3.09 -8.62
C TYR A 126 15.02 2.14 -7.59
N GLU A 127 16.18 2.47 -7.03
CA GLU A 127 16.89 1.60 -6.08
C GLU A 127 16.05 1.34 -4.82
N GLN A 128 15.40 2.37 -4.32
CA GLN A 128 14.50 2.26 -3.16
C GLN A 128 13.27 1.40 -3.50
N SER A 129 12.66 1.63 -4.66
CA SER A 129 11.52 0.84 -5.14
C SER A 129 11.90 -0.63 -5.33
N LEU A 130 13.09 -0.91 -5.85
CA LEU A 130 13.59 -2.27 -6.06
C LEU A 130 13.80 -3.01 -4.74
N GLU A 131 14.40 -2.37 -3.73
CA GLU A 131 14.60 -2.97 -2.41
C GLU A 131 13.26 -3.21 -1.69
N ILE A 132 12.32 -2.26 -1.80
CA ILE A 132 10.96 -2.41 -1.28
C ILE A 132 10.24 -3.56 -1.97
N ALA A 133 10.33 -3.67 -3.30
CA ALA A 133 9.71 -4.74 -4.07
C ALA A 133 10.24 -6.12 -3.65
N LYS A 134 11.57 -6.28 -3.51
CA LYS A 134 12.20 -7.51 -3.00
C LYS A 134 11.68 -7.87 -1.60
N GLY A 135 11.67 -6.89 -0.72
CA GLY A 135 11.22 -7.08 0.66
C GLY A 135 9.74 -7.47 0.74
N LEU A 136 8.87 -6.82 -0.03
CA LEU A 136 7.43 -7.11 -0.08
C LEU A 136 7.15 -8.50 -0.67
N VAL A 137 7.76 -8.84 -1.83
CA VAL A 137 7.59 -10.16 -2.45
C VAL A 137 7.98 -11.25 -1.47
N LYS A 138 9.16 -11.13 -0.83
CA LYS A 138 9.63 -12.10 0.18
C LYS A 138 8.71 -12.16 1.41
N ALA A 139 8.25 -11.00 1.91
CA ALA A 139 7.40 -10.95 3.10
C ALA A 139 6.04 -11.61 2.89
N ILE A 140 5.43 -11.43 1.71
CA ILE A 140 4.09 -11.92 1.40
C ILE A 140 4.11 -13.39 0.97
N SER A 141 5.22 -13.87 0.39
CA SER A 141 5.35 -15.26 -0.09
C SER A 141 5.13 -16.28 1.03
N ASN A 142 4.45 -17.37 0.70
CA ASN A 142 4.14 -18.48 1.59
C ASN A 142 3.84 -19.74 0.75
N GLU A 143 3.35 -20.81 1.38
CA GLU A 143 2.99 -22.07 0.72
C GLU A 143 1.95 -21.95 -0.40
N ASN A 144 1.05 -20.96 -0.30
CA ASN A 144 0.00 -20.72 -1.29
C ASN A 144 0.40 -19.74 -2.38
N LEU A 145 1.40 -18.89 -2.11
CA LEU A 145 1.88 -17.84 -2.99
C LEU A 145 3.41 -17.88 -3.04
N SER A 146 3.96 -18.53 -4.05
CA SER A 146 5.40 -18.65 -4.20
C SER A 146 6.08 -17.29 -4.45
N GLU A 147 7.36 -17.19 -4.11
CA GLU A 147 8.17 -16.02 -4.44
C GLU A 147 8.40 -15.94 -5.95
N GLY A 148 7.90 -14.88 -6.57
CA GLY A 148 8.00 -14.63 -8.01
C GLY A 148 9.07 -13.61 -8.36
N LYS A 149 8.96 -13.03 -9.55
CA LYS A 149 9.96 -12.13 -10.13
C LYS A 149 9.68 -10.68 -9.82
N ILE A 150 10.76 -9.90 -9.73
CA ILE A 150 10.69 -8.45 -9.79
C ILE A 150 11.09 -8.04 -11.21
N GLN A 151 10.24 -7.26 -11.86
CA GLN A 151 10.37 -6.89 -13.26
C GLN A 151 10.37 -5.38 -13.41
N ASN A 152 10.99 -4.93 -14.48
CA ASN A 152 10.96 -3.53 -14.88
C ASN A 152 9.81 -3.31 -15.87
N ALA A 153 8.94 -2.31 -15.60
CA ALA A 153 7.84 -1.98 -16.47
C ALA A 153 7.51 -0.50 -16.48
N ARG A 154 7.04 -0.01 -17.63
CA ARG A 154 6.67 1.39 -17.84
C ARG A 154 5.20 1.66 -17.54
N PHE A 155 4.67 1.10 -16.45
CA PHE A 155 3.30 1.40 -16.03
C PHE A 155 3.13 2.89 -15.73
N PHE A 156 1.95 3.42 -16.04
CA PHE A 156 1.69 4.86 -15.98
C PHE A 156 1.91 5.41 -14.57
N ILE A 157 1.37 4.73 -13.56
CA ILE A 157 1.46 5.16 -12.17
C ILE A 157 2.91 5.15 -11.65
N LEU A 158 3.72 4.13 -12.04
CA LEU A 158 5.14 4.05 -11.67
C LEU A 158 5.98 5.16 -12.32
N ARG A 159 5.65 5.54 -13.56
CA ARG A 159 6.35 6.62 -14.27
C ARG A 159 6.02 8.01 -13.74
N LYS A 160 4.86 8.16 -13.11
CA LYS A 160 4.36 9.44 -12.60
C LYS A 160 4.57 9.62 -11.11
N ALA A 161 4.91 8.55 -10.39
CA ALA A 161 5.20 8.64 -8.96
C ALA A 161 6.47 9.45 -8.70
N GLU A 162 6.38 10.41 -7.81
CA GLU A 162 7.49 11.23 -7.29
C GLU A 162 7.93 10.73 -5.90
N CYS A 163 7.76 9.43 -5.66
CA CYS A 163 8.15 8.69 -4.47
C CYS A 163 8.58 7.27 -4.85
N PRO A 164 9.17 6.47 -3.94
CA PRO A 164 9.31 5.04 -4.13
C PRO A 164 7.96 4.41 -4.45
N ALA A 165 7.89 3.58 -5.51
CA ALA A 165 6.64 3.04 -6.02
C ALA A 165 6.80 1.60 -6.52
N VAL A 166 5.85 0.74 -6.14
CA VAL A 166 5.82 -0.68 -6.49
C VAL A 166 4.41 -1.07 -6.91
N ILE A 167 4.27 -1.81 -8.01
CA ILE A 167 3.06 -2.59 -8.30
C ILE A 167 3.30 -4.01 -7.81
N LEU A 168 2.36 -4.56 -7.06
CA LEU A 168 2.34 -5.95 -6.59
C LEU A 168 1.24 -6.71 -7.30
N GLU A 169 1.60 -7.79 -7.95
CA GLU A 169 0.71 -8.82 -8.46
C GLU A 169 0.60 -9.93 -7.42
N ILE A 170 -0.49 -9.95 -6.68
CA ILE A 170 -0.70 -10.84 -5.53
C ILE A 170 -1.28 -12.17 -6.01
N GLY A 171 -0.46 -13.00 -6.63
CA GLY A 171 -0.88 -14.28 -7.20
C GLY A 171 -1.59 -14.16 -8.54
N TYR A 172 -2.12 -15.28 -9.01
CA TYR A 172 -2.78 -15.44 -10.31
C TYR A 172 -4.23 -15.91 -10.15
N LEU A 173 -5.20 -15.14 -10.66
CA LEU A 173 -6.61 -15.55 -10.69
C LEU A 173 -6.83 -16.81 -11.54
N SER A 174 -6.01 -17.02 -12.55
CA SER A 174 -6.04 -18.24 -13.39
C SER A 174 -5.56 -19.49 -12.68
N ASN A 175 -4.82 -19.38 -11.58
CA ASN A 175 -4.39 -20.50 -10.75
C ASN A 175 -5.42 -20.77 -9.63
N THR A 176 -5.93 -21.97 -9.53
CA THR A 176 -7.01 -22.32 -8.59
C THR A 176 -6.59 -22.09 -7.13
N GLU A 177 -5.39 -22.54 -6.73
CA GLU A 177 -4.91 -22.40 -5.35
C GLU A 177 -4.72 -20.94 -4.98
N ASN A 178 -4.07 -20.13 -5.86
CA ASN A 178 -3.93 -18.70 -5.64
C ASN A 178 -5.31 -18.02 -5.55
N ARG A 179 -6.22 -18.31 -6.51
CA ARG A 179 -7.56 -17.72 -6.56
C ARG A 179 -8.34 -17.99 -5.28
N GLU A 180 -8.37 -19.24 -4.82
CA GLU A 180 -9.07 -19.60 -3.57
C GLU A 180 -8.44 -18.90 -2.36
N TYR A 181 -7.12 -18.90 -2.26
CA TYR A 181 -6.41 -18.29 -1.17
C TYR A 181 -6.65 -16.77 -1.10
N ILE A 182 -6.38 -16.01 -2.18
CA ILE A 182 -6.52 -14.54 -2.19
C ILE A 182 -7.99 -14.08 -2.19
N SER A 183 -8.95 -14.98 -2.51
CA SER A 183 -10.37 -14.67 -2.39
C SER A 183 -10.93 -14.96 -1.00
N SER A 184 -10.22 -15.72 -0.17
CA SER A 184 -10.64 -16.04 1.20
C SER A 184 -10.37 -14.87 2.15
N ASP A 185 -11.20 -14.74 3.18
CA ASP A 185 -10.99 -13.70 4.22
C ASP A 185 -9.67 -13.91 4.97
N SER A 186 -9.31 -15.15 5.26
CA SER A 186 -8.05 -15.52 5.93
C SER A 186 -6.83 -15.19 5.07
N GLY A 187 -6.81 -15.59 3.79
CA GLY A 187 -5.70 -15.28 2.87
C GLY A 187 -5.49 -13.78 2.69
N GLN A 188 -6.58 -13.02 2.51
CA GLN A 188 -6.52 -11.56 2.45
C GLN A 188 -5.98 -10.93 3.73
N SER A 189 -6.36 -11.47 4.90
CA SER A 189 -5.85 -10.98 6.19
C SER A 189 -4.37 -11.28 6.37
N VAL A 190 -3.91 -12.45 5.94
CA VAL A 190 -2.48 -12.80 5.96
C VAL A 190 -1.67 -11.89 5.04
N VAL A 191 -2.12 -11.68 3.81
CA VAL A 191 -1.45 -10.77 2.85
C VAL A 191 -1.38 -9.35 3.42
N ALA A 192 -2.49 -8.81 3.91
CA ALA A 192 -2.54 -7.48 4.51
C ALA A 192 -1.60 -7.36 5.73
N GLY A 193 -1.61 -8.35 6.62
CA GLY A 193 -0.74 -8.39 7.80
C GLY A 193 0.75 -8.41 7.43
N ARG A 194 1.14 -9.19 6.41
CA ARG A 194 2.52 -9.26 5.92
C ARG A 194 3.00 -7.95 5.30
N ILE A 195 2.13 -7.27 4.53
CA ILE A 195 2.42 -5.93 4.01
C ILE A 195 2.63 -4.95 5.18
N LEU A 196 1.74 -4.95 6.17
CA LEU A 196 1.85 -4.09 7.35
C LEU A 196 3.10 -4.37 8.17
N GLU A 197 3.44 -5.64 8.39
CA GLU A 197 4.68 -6.01 9.08
C GLU A 197 5.91 -5.47 8.36
N PHE A 198 5.92 -5.50 7.03
CA PHE A 198 7.01 -4.96 6.22
C PHE A 198 7.12 -3.44 6.34
N ILE A 199 6.03 -2.70 6.18
CA ILE A 199 6.05 -1.23 6.14
C ILE A 199 6.22 -0.59 7.52
N ASN A 200 6.02 -1.33 8.62
CA ASN A 200 6.18 -0.85 9.99
C ASN A 200 7.58 -1.13 10.58
N LYS A 201 8.47 -1.73 9.81
CA LYS A 201 9.89 -1.91 10.19
C LYS A 201 10.69 -0.64 9.97
#